data_98c658f6a2441cffcec0872cf073a30a
#
_entry.id   98c658f6a2441cffcec0872cf073a30a
#
_cell.length_a   1.000
_cell.length_b   1.000
_cell.length_c   1.000
_cell.angle_alpha   90.00
_cell.angle_beta   90.00
_cell.angle_gamma   90.00
#
_symmetry.space_group_name_H-M   'P 1'
#
loop_
_entity.id
_entity.type
_entity.pdbx_description
1 polymer ?
#
loop_
_entity_poly.entity_id
_entity_poly.type
_entity_poly.pdbx_seq_one_letter_code
_entity_poly.pdbx_strand_id
1 'polypeptide(L)'
;MIDACDQLKAKLAMSRWARESRAPAFITVGAAGGKRHAHRVEIEDISVATHDPLLAQLRQRLRKLHGAPRDGKKMQVACVFSRESVAAPDTSCAVEGDGTLNCSGYGSVVSVTATFGQCAAGWVIERIASAKTL
;
A
#
# COMPACT_ATOMS: atom_id res chain seq x y z
N MET A 1 2.43 -0.09 -13.57
CA MET A 1 3.49 0.36 -12.61
C MET A 1 3.14 -0.14 -11.21
N ILE A 2 4.14 -0.66 -10.49
CA ILE A 2 4.01 -1.08 -9.09
C ILE A 2 4.82 -0.08 -8.25
N ASP A 3 4.17 0.53 -7.27
CA ASP A 3 4.82 1.38 -6.27
C ASP A 3 5.02 0.58 -4.98
N ALA A 4 6.24 0.13 -4.74
CA ALA A 4 6.65 -0.60 -3.54
C ALA A 4 7.55 0.24 -2.61
N CYS A 5 7.62 1.55 -2.79
CA CYS A 5 8.43 2.40 -1.93
C CYS A 5 7.71 2.71 -0.59
N ASP A 6 8.47 3.05 0.43
CA ASP A 6 7.99 3.46 1.75
C ASP A 6 7.93 5.00 1.92
N GLN A 7 8.46 5.74 0.96
CA GLN A 7 8.51 7.19 0.97
C GLN A 7 7.16 7.82 0.63
N LEU A 8 6.49 8.35 1.62
CA LEU A 8 5.13 8.90 1.46
C LEU A 8 5.03 10.01 0.40
N LYS A 9 6.07 10.83 0.22
CA LYS A 9 6.09 11.87 -0.82
C LYS A 9 6.10 11.26 -2.22
N ALA A 10 6.92 10.23 -2.44
CA ALA A 10 7.00 9.52 -3.71
C ALA A 10 5.69 8.75 -4.01
N LYS A 11 5.16 8.02 -3.01
CA LYS A 11 3.84 7.36 -3.13
C LYS A 11 2.74 8.34 -3.52
N LEU A 12 2.71 9.51 -2.90
CA LEU A 12 1.71 10.54 -3.19
C LEU A 12 1.83 11.03 -4.63
N ALA A 13 3.05 11.31 -5.11
CA ALA A 13 3.29 11.77 -6.47
C ALA A 13 2.87 10.72 -7.51
N MET A 14 3.25 9.45 -7.31
CA MET A 14 2.88 8.35 -8.20
C MET A 14 1.37 8.07 -8.20
N SER A 15 0.74 8.06 -7.03
CA SER A 15 -0.71 7.85 -6.91
C SER A 15 -1.52 9.00 -7.52
N ARG A 16 -1.05 10.24 -7.35
CA ARG A 16 -1.63 11.41 -8.00
C ARG A 16 -1.55 11.27 -9.52
N TRP A 17 -0.34 11.01 -10.05
CA TRP A 17 -0.13 10.80 -11.48
C TRP A 17 -1.04 9.70 -12.05
N ALA A 18 -1.13 8.57 -11.35
CA ALA A 18 -1.95 7.45 -11.80
C ALA A 18 -3.44 7.80 -11.88
N ARG A 19 -3.95 8.60 -10.93
CA ARG A 19 -5.33 9.09 -10.96
C ARG A 19 -5.57 10.09 -12.09
N GLU A 20 -4.69 11.06 -12.26
CA GLU A 20 -4.81 12.11 -13.30
C GLU A 20 -4.70 11.53 -14.71
N SER A 21 -3.78 10.59 -14.92
CA SER A 21 -3.59 9.90 -16.21
C SER A 21 -4.55 8.73 -16.43
N ARG A 22 -5.37 8.37 -15.44
CA ARG A 22 -6.22 7.16 -15.46
C ARG A 22 -5.45 5.90 -15.81
N ALA A 23 -4.24 5.76 -15.23
CA ALA A 23 -3.34 4.65 -15.50
C ALA A 23 -4.01 3.30 -15.15
N PRO A 24 -4.26 2.41 -16.12
CA PRO A 24 -5.08 1.21 -15.91
C PRO A 24 -4.38 0.16 -15.05
N ALA A 25 -3.05 0.14 -15.03
CA ALA A 25 -2.22 -0.86 -14.36
C ALA A 25 -1.26 -0.20 -13.36
N PHE A 26 -1.78 0.64 -12.45
CA PHE A 26 -1.08 1.19 -11.31
C PHE A 26 -1.57 0.56 -10.02
N ILE A 27 -0.65 0.11 -9.17
CA ILE A 27 -0.94 -0.41 -7.83
C ILE A 27 0.12 0.07 -6.84
N THR A 28 -0.31 0.51 -5.67
CA THR A 28 0.58 0.87 -4.56
C THR A 28 0.60 -0.23 -3.51
N VAL A 29 1.77 -0.51 -2.95
CA VAL A 29 1.95 -1.54 -1.93
C VAL A 29 2.01 -0.88 -0.56
N GLY A 30 1.22 -1.39 0.37
CA GLY A 30 1.19 -0.95 1.76
C GLY A 30 2.37 -1.44 2.59
N ALA A 31 2.31 -1.18 3.89
CA ALA A 31 3.33 -1.55 4.85
C ALA A 31 3.17 -3.01 5.33
N ALA A 32 4.24 -3.80 5.20
CA ALA A 32 4.28 -5.19 5.68
C ALA A 32 4.82 -5.32 7.12
N GLY A 33 5.40 -4.26 7.67
CA GLY A 33 5.97 -4.26 9.01
C GLY A 33 4.97 -4.62 10.09
N GLY A 34 5.37 -5.48 11.05
CA GLY A 34 4.52 -5.96 12.14
C GLY A 34 3.40 -6.92 11.74
N LYS A 35 3.38 -7.42 10.51
CA LYS A 35 2.40 -8.38 9.99
C LYS A 35 3.02 -9.76 9.85
N ARG A 36 2.24 -10.82 10.09
CA ARG A 36 2.72 -12.22 10.16
C ARG A 36 1.95 -13.18 9.25
N HIS A 37 0.72 -12.82 8.84
CA HIS A 37 -0.21 -13.72 8.18
C HIS A 37 -0.34 -13.38 6.69
N ALA A 38 0.40 -14.08 5.83
CA ALA A 38 0.38 -13.90 4.38
C ALA A 38 -1.02 -14.09 3.77
N HIS A 39 -1.83 -15.00 4.33
CA HIS A 39 -3.20 -15.27 3.85
C HIS A 39 -4.20 -14.13 4.11
N ARG A 40 -3.80 -13.06 4.81
CA ARG A 40 -4.64 -11.86 5.04
C ARG A 40 -4.34 -10.72 4.07
N VAL A 41 -3.58 -10.99 3.03
CA VAL A 41 -3.27 -10.01 1.99
C VAL A 41 -4.46 -9.84 1.07
N GLU A 42 -4.81 -8.60 0.78
CA GLU A 42 -5.93 -8.22 -0.09
C GLU A 42 -5.50 -7.16 -1.09
N ILE A 43 -6.22 -7.09 -2.22
CA ILE A 43 -6.12 -6.02 -3.20
C ILE A 43 -7.46 -5.31 -3.28
N GLU A 44 -7.47 -4.02 -2.92
CA GLU A 44 -8.66 -3.19 -2.96
C GLU A 44 -8.33 -1.74 -3.36
N ASP A 45 -9.35 -0.93 -3.52
CA ASP A 45 -9.17 0.53 -3.64
C ASP A 45 -8.70 1.10 -2.29
N ILE A 46 -7.78 2.05 -2.32
CA ILE A 46 -7.22 2.66 -1.11
C ILE A 46 -8.28 3.29 -0.20
N SER A 47 -9.47 3.61 -0.73
CA SER A 47 -10.57 4.18 0.05
C SER A 47 -11.05 3.26 1.17
N VAL A 48 -10.92 1.93 0.99
CA VAL A 48 -11.37 0.90 1.95
C VAL A 48 -10.23 0.19 2.67
N ALA A 49 -8.97 0.52 2.36
CA ALA A 49 -7.82 -0.07 3.05
C ALA A 49 -7.82 0.29 4.55
N THR A 50 -7.60 -0.70 5.39
CA THR A 50 -7.56 -0.57 6.86
C THR A 50 -6.30 -1.24 7.41
N HIS A 51 -5.97 -0.97 8.68
CA HIS A 51 -4.84 -1.57 9.40
C HIS A 51 -3.47 -1.33 8.73
N ASP A 52 -3.36 -0.27 7.94
CA ASP A 52 -2.13 0.13 7.27
C ASP A 52 -1.89 1.63 7.47
N PRO A 53 -0.98 2.00 8.37
CA PRO A 53 -0.69 3.41 8.66
C PRO A 53 -0.15 4.19 7.47
N LEU A 54 0.65 3.55 6.60
CA LEU A 54 1.23 4.19 5.42
C LEU A 54 0.14 4.54 4.40
N LEU A 55 -0.73 3.59 4.09
CA LEU A 55 -1.86 3.83 3.20
C LEU A 55 -2.89 4.79 3.79
N ALA A 56 -3.08 4.79 5.11
CA ALA A 56 -3.95 5.76 5.78
C ALA A 56 -3.44 7.20 5.60
N GLN A 57 -2.14 7.42 5.76
CA GLN A 57 -1.51 8.74 5.51
C GLN A 57 -1.58 9.13 4.04
N LEU A 58 -1.32 8.20 3.11
CA LEU A 58 -1.44 8.43 1.67
C LEU A 58 -2.87 8.84 1.30
N ARG A 59 -3.87 8.10 1.77
CA ARG A 59 -5.29 8.39 1.57
C ARG A 59 -5.66 9.78 2.08
N GLN A 60 -5.21 10.14 3.28
CA GLN A 60 -5.47 11.47 3.86
C GLN A 60 -4.87 12.58 3.00
N ARG A 61 -3.62 12.41 2.53
CA ARG A 61 -2.95 13.42 1.69
C ARG A 61 -3.59 13.54 0.31
N LEU A 62 -3.98 12.44 -0.32
CA LEU A 62 -4.71 12.46 -1.58
C LEU A 62 -6.03 13.26 -1.46
N ARG A 63 -6.75 13.10 -0.35
CA ARG A 63 -7.96 13.87 -0.06
C ARG A 63 -7.69 15.35 0.18
N LYS A 64 -6.67 15.66 0.99
CA LYS A 64 -6.36 17.03 1.38
C LYS A 64 -5.75 17.86 0.25
N LEU A 65 -4.85 17.26 -0.53
CA LEU A 65 -4.01 17.99 -1.49
C LEU A 65 -4.44 17.79 -2.95
N HIS A 66 -5.16 16.72 -3.26
CA HIS A 66 -5.47 16.33 -4.64
C HIS A 66 -6.95 16.01 -4.87
N GLY A 67 -7.83 16.48 -4.01
CA GLY A 67 -9.28 16.39 -4.20
C GLY A 67 -9.81 14.95 -4.34
N ALA A 68 -9.14 13.97 -3.76
CA ALA A 68 -9.61 12.59 -3.81
C ALA A 68 -10.96 12.45 -3.07
N PRO A 69 -11.89 11.63 -3.59
CA PRO A 69 -13.23 11.53 -3.04
C PRO A 69 -13.25 11.04 -1.61
N ARG A 70 -14.34 11.37 -0.89
CA ARG A 70 -14.67 10.96 0.46
C ARG A 70 -15.91 10.06 0.44
N ASP A 71 -16.43 9.73 1.63
CA ASP A 71 -17.75 9.11 1.82
C ASP A 71 -17.95 7.77 1.09
N GLY A 72 -16.93 6.90 1.19
CA GLY A 72 -16.98 5.54 0.64
C GLY A 72 -16.80 5.45 -0.89
N LYS A 73 -16.67 6.56 -1.59
CA LYS A 73 -16.41 6.57 -3.03
C LYS A 73 -15.00 6.09 -3.34
N LYS A 74 -14.85 5.27 -4.38
CA LYS A 74 -13.55 4.78 -4.85
C LYS A 74 -12.64 5.94 -5.25
N MET A 75 -11.39 5.85 -4.81
CA MET A 75 -10.35 6.85 -5.12
C MET A 75 -9.58 6.54 -6.40
N GLN A 76 -9.84 5.39 -7.03
CA GLN A 76 -9.18 4.91 -8.25
C GLN A 76 -7.66 4.71 -8.07
N VAL A 77 -7.27 4.26 -6.90
CA VAL A 77 -5.91 3.84 -6.56
C VAL A 77 -6.00 2.44 -5.98
N ALA A 78 -5.62 1.44 -6.76
CA ALA A 78 -5.50 0.07 -6.26
C ALA A 78 -4.34 -0.04 -5.27
N CYS A 79 -4.52 -0.83 -4.21
CA CYS A 79 -3.46 -1.09 -3.25
C CYS A 79 -3.44 -2.54 -2.79
N VAL A 80 -2.23 -3.04 -2.51
CA VAL A 80 -2.02 -4.30 -1.78
C VAL A 80 -1.82 -3.98 -0.31
N PHE A 81 -2.56 -4.63 0.57
CA PHE A 81 -2.46 -4.43 2.02
C PHE A 81 -2.90 -5.68 2.77
N SER A 82 -2.78 -5.66 4.09
CA SER A 82 -3.31 -6.73 4.94
C SER A 82 -4.18 -6.12 6.04
N ARG A 83 -5.33 -6.73 6.31
CA ARG A 83 -6.21 -6.34 7.44
C ARG A 83 -5.72 -6.81 8.79
N GLU A 84 -4.55 -7.43 8.84
CA GLU A 84 -3.91 -7.75 10.09
C GLU A 84 -3.51 -6.50 10.85
N SER A 85 -3.84 -6.44 12.13
CA SER A 85 -3.37 -5.36 13.00
C SER A 85 -1.84 -5.39 13.09
N VAL A 86 -1.22 -4.21 13.09
CA VAL A 86 0.23 -4.11 13.26
C VAL A 86 0.59 -4.52 14.68
N ALA A 87 1.40 -5.57 14.83
CA ALA A 87 1.92 -5.97 16.13
C ALA A 87 2.94 -4.94 16.62
N ALA A 88 2.82 -4.51 17.87
CA ALA A 88 3.82 -3.62 18.46
C ALA A 88 5.21 -4.30 18.50
N PRO A 89 6.31 -3.54 18.35
CA PRO A 89 7.65 -4.07 18.54
C PRO A 89 7.80 -4.66 19.94
N ASP A 90 8.61 -5.71 20.05
CA ASP A 90 9.02 -6.23 21.35
C ASP A 90 9.91 -5.19 22.04
N THR A 91 9.51 -4.77 23.24
CA THR A 91 10.23 -3.74 24.03
C THR A 91 11.62 -4.21 24.46
N SER A 92 11.93 -5.51 24.38
CA SER A 92 13.26 -6.05 24.63
C SER A 92 14.29 -5.71 23.54
N CYS A 93 13.84 -5.28 22.35
CA CYS A 93 14.66 -4.83 21.24
C CYS A 93 14.45 -3.33 21.00
N ALA A 94 14.72 -2.49 21.99
CA ALA A 94 14.66 -1.04 21.84
C ALA A 94 15.78 -0.58 20.87
N VAL A 95 15.45 -0.46 19.59
CA VAL A 95 16.25 0.26 18.62
C VAL A 95 15.77 1.71 18.63
N GLU A 96 16.64 2.65 19.01
CA GLU A 96 16.37 4.06 18.79
C GLU A 96 16.21 4.32 17.29
N GLY A 97 14.99 4.40 16.82
CA GLY A 97 14.66 4.63 15.42
C GLY A 97 14.47 6.11 15.12
N ASP A 98 14.81 6.53 13.93
CA ASP A 98 14.61 7.90 13.40
C ASP A 98 13.14 8.25 13.10
N GLY A 99 12.18 7.44 13.59
CA GLY A 99 10.75 7.65 13.37
C GLY A 99 10.25 7.28 11.97
N THR A 100 11.07 6.72 11.10
CA THR A 100 10.62 6.16 9.83
C THR A 100 9.99 4.79 10.06
N LEU A 101 8.99 4.42 9.25
CA LEU A 101 8.31 3.12 9.36
C LEU A 101 9.29 1.93 9.23
N ASN A 102 10.41 2.15 8.58
CA ASN A 102 11.45 1.14 8.35
C ASN A 102 12.34 0.89 9.57
N CYS A 103 12.44 1.89 10.47
CA CYS A 103 13.32 1.85 11.66
C CYS A 103 12.55 1.72 12.98
N SER A 104 11.24 1.55 12.93
CA SER A 104 10.41 1.49 14.16
C SER A 104 10.40 0.11 14.86
N GLY A 105 11.37 -0.76 14.56
CA GLY A 105 11.51 -2.06 15.23
C GLY A 105 10.44 -3.10 14.89
N TYR A 106 9.55 -2.83 13.91
CA TYR A 106 8.44 -3.73 13.59
C TYR A 106 8.86 -5.04 12.91
N GLY A 107 10.04 -5.12 12.34
CA GLY A 107 10.45 -6.28 11.57
C GLY A 107 9.48 -6.66 10.44
N SER A 108 9.91 -7.50 9.54
CA SER A 108 9.06 -8.04 8.47
C SER A 108 9.31 -9.52 8.27
N VAL A 109 8.28 -10.25 7.85
CA VAL A 109 8.35 -11.68 7.53
C VAL A 109 8.31 -11.83 6.02
N VAL A 110 9.25 -12.61 5.47
CA VAL A 110 9.35 -12.80 4.01
C VAL A 110 8.06 -13.36 3.41
N SER A 111 7.34 -14.23 4.11
CA SER A 111 6.05 -14.75 3.63
C SER A 111 5.02 -13.65 3.37
N VAL A 112 5.02 -12.56 4.16
CA VAL A 112 4.13 -11.42 3.95
C VAL A 112 4.65 -10.52 2.84
N THR A 113 5.93 -10.13 2.88
CA THR A 113 6.51 -9.23 1.87
C THR A 113 6.51 -9.84 0.49
N ALA A 114 6.84 -11.13 0.36
CA ALA A 114 6.79 -11.85 -0.90
C ALA A 114 5.34 -11.94 -1.44
N THR A 115 4.37 -12.22 -0.58
CA THR A 115 2.96 -12.27 -0.98
C THR A 115 2.46 -10.90 -1.45
N PHE A 116 2.84 -9.81 -0.79
CA PHE A 116 2.53 -8.45 -1.26
C PHE A 116 3.06 -8.22 -2.68
N GLY A 117 4.32 -8.58 -2.93
CA GLY A 117 4.95 -8.43 -4.24
C GLY A 117 4.29 -9.30 -5.32
N GLN A 118 4.01 -10.56 -5.02
CA GLN A 118 3.37 -11.49 -5.96
C GLN A 118 1.93 -11.06 -6.29
N CYS A 119 1.16 -10.63 -5.30
CA CYS A 119 -0.19 -10.11 -5.52
C CYS A 119 -0.17 -8.85 -6.40
N ALA A 120 0.74 -7.92 -6.14
CA ALA A 120 0.89 -6.71 -6.96
C ALA A 120 1.29 -7.05 -8.41
N ALA A 121 2.25 -7.97 -8.60
CA ALA A 121 2.71 -8.39 -9.91
C ALA A 121 1.59 -9.09 -10.71
N GLY A 122 0.91 -10.05 -10.10
CA GLY A 122 -0.21 -10.77 -10.72
C GLY A 122 -1.33 -9.83 -11.16
N TRP A 123 -1.71 -8.90 -10.29
CA TRP A 123 -2.74 -7.91 -10.60
C TRP A 123 -2.36 -7.01 -11.79
N VAL A 124 -1.10 -6.56 -11.87
CA VAL A 124 -0.62 -5.72 -12.98
C VAL A 124 -0.58 -6.51 -14.29
N ILE A 125 -0.09 -7.76 -14.26
CA ILE A 125 -0.05 -8.64 -15.43
C ILE A 125 -1.46 -8.87 -15.99
N GLU A 126 -2.43 -9.16 -15.12
CA GLU A 126 -3.83 -9.34 -15.53
C GLU A 126 -4.40 -8.08 -16.19
N ARG A 127 -4.15 -6.91 -15.61
CA ARG A 127 -4.60 -5.62 -16.17
C ARG A 127 -3.98 -5.33 -17.54
N ILE A 128 -2.70 -5.63 -17.73
CA ILE A 128 -2.02 -5.45 -19.02
C ILE A 128 -2.57 -6.44 -20.06
N ALA A 129 -2.76 -7.69 -19.67
CA ALA A 129 -3.30 -8.72 -20.56
C ALA A 129 -4.72 -8.38 -21.01
N SER A 130 -5.58 -7.96 -20.09
CA SER A 130 -6.98 -7.59 -20.37
C SER A 130 -7.10 -6.33 -21.23
N ALA A 131 -6.16 -5.40 -21.16
CA ALA A 131 -6.17 -4.18 -21.98
C ALA A 131 -5.86 -4.40 -23.46
N LYS A 132 -5.32 -5.58 -23.84
CA LYS A 132 -4.99 -5.94 -25.24
C LYS A 132 -6.16 -6.55 -26.01
N THR A 133 -7.31 -6.69 -25.41
CA THR A 133 -8.50 -7.33 -26.02
C THR A 133 -9.50 -6.30 -26.60
N LEU A 134 -9.07 -5.05 -26.78
CA LEU A 134 -9.84 -3.98 -27.47
C LEU A 134 -9.19 -3.70 -28.88
#